data_ec8aff8a010fd95fe09231afb6eae677
#
_entry.id   ec8aff8a010fd95fe09231afb6eae677
#
_cell.length_a   1.000
_cell.length_b   1.000
_cell.length_c   1.000
_cell.angle_alpha   90.00
_cell.angle_beta   90.00
_cell.angle_gamma   90.00
#
_symmetry.space_group_name_H-M   'P 1'
#
loop_
_entity.id
_entity.type
_entity.pdbx_description
1 polymer ?
#
loop_
_entity_poly.entity_id
_entity_poly.type
_entity_poly.pdbx_seq_one_letter_code
_entity_poly.pdbx_strand_id
1 'polypeptide(L)'
;MSIISLPPPILRDSACPTPGVRALESLAPLLRKPSVILGKSTVPAGTAARLQSRVRDLSPAAEEIDLAWNPEFLREGFAVKDTLHPDRIVLGVSGSSTGVAESTARDVYASLIGEGIPFLVTDLATAELVKTSANAFLATKISFINAIAEVCEATGADVSVLADAIGYDARIGRKFLNAGIGFGGGCLPKDIRAFIAMAGELGAGQAFALLREVDSINMRRRNKMVELAREAAGGSFIGARVAVLGAAFKPDSDDVRDSPALNIAGQIQLQGAAVSVYDPEAMQNARHLFPTLQYAQDVETACSGADVVMILTEWKQFVALDPQSLAKSVRQRVLIDGRNCLNPQTWRAAGWQYRGIGRP
;
A
#
# COMPACT_ATOMS: atom_id res chain seq x y z
N MET A 1 -13.64 8.44 -27.76
CA MET A 1 -12.67 7.67 -26.96
C MET A 1 -13.23 7.51 -25.55
N SER A 2 -13.31 6.31 -25.03
CA SER A 2 -13.80 6.05 -23.67
C SER A 2 -12.67 5.43 -22.85
N ILE A 3 -12.28 6.08 -21.76
CA ILE A 3 -11.32 5.57 -20.80
C ILE A 3 -12.10 5.01 -19.62
N ILE A 4 -11.97 3.71 -19.34
CA ILE A 4 -12.63 3.05 -18.24
C ILE A 4 -11.57 2.73 -17.18
N SER A 5 -11.66 3.40 -16.04
CA SER A 5 -10.90 3.06 -14.83
C SER A 5 -11.89 2.60 -13.77
N LEU A 6 -11.74 1.37 -13.32
CA LEU A 6 -12.66 0.74 -12.39
C LEU A 6 -11.91 0.22 -11.17
N PRO A 7 -12.51 0.23 -9.98
CA PRO A 7 -11.90 -0.38 -8.82
C PRO A 7 -11.61 -1.86 -9.11
N PRO A 8 -10.48 -2.38 -8.63
CA PRO A 8 -10.12 -3.77 -8.84
C PRO A 8 -11.15 -4.72 -8.21
N PRO A 9 -11.29 -5.94 -8.74
CA PRO A 9 -12.21 -6.92 -8.20
C PRO A 9 -11.82 -7.25 -6.75
N ILE A 10 -12.78 -7.16 -5.85
CA ILE A 10 -12.71 -7.88 -4.58
C ILE A 10 -12.92 -9.34 -4.96
N LEU A 11 -11.94 -10.20 -4.66
CA LEU A 11 -12.04 -11.64 -4.85
C LEU A 11 -13.23 -12.15 -4.03
N ARG A 12 -14.41 -12.21 -4.63
CA ARG A 12 -15.57 -12.94 -4.15
C ARG A 12 -16.15 -13.67 -5.33
N ASP A 13 -16.14 -14.99 -5.25
CA ASP A 13 -16.74 -15.98 -6.15
C ASP A 13 -16.50 -15.78 -7.66
N SER A 14 -16.00 -16.83 -8.29
CA SER A 14 -15.80 -16.98 -9.72
C SER A 14 -17.08 -16.81 -10.58
N ALA A 15 -18.24 -16.65 -9.94
CA ALA A 15 -19.54 -16.51 -10.58
C ALA A 15 -20.04 -15.05 -10.66
N CYS A 16 -19.43 -14.07 -9.95
CA CYS A 16 -19.90 -12.69 -9.98
C CYS A 16 -18.99 -11.82 -10.86
N PRO A 17 -19.47 -11.23 -11.97
CA PRO A 17 -18.67 -10.39 -12.84
C PRO A 17 -18.14 -9.18 -12.04
N THR A 18 -16.84 -8.90 -12.17
CA THR A 18 -16.20 -7.76 -11.51
C THR A 18 -16.82 -6.44 -11.97
N PRO A 19 -16.74 -5.36 -11.17
CA PRO A 19 -17.28 -4.05 -11.58
C PRO A 19 -16.82 -3.62 -12.97
N GLY A 20 -15.57 -3.94 -13.35
CA GLY A 20 -15.01 -3.67 -14.68
C GLY A 20 -15.68 -4.42 -15.80
N VAL A 21 -15.96 -5.68 -15.58
CA VAL A 21 -16.70 -6.52 -16.55
C VAL A 21 -18.12 -5.99 -16.74
N ARG A 22 -18.83 -5.68 -15.65
CA ARG A 22 -20.20 -5.13 -15.71
C ARG A 22 -20.27 -3.80 -16.45
N ALA A 23 -19.34 -2.89 -16.17
CA ALA A 23 -19.33 -1.60 -16.84
C ALA A 23 -19.06 -1.75 -18.35
N LEU A 24 -18.16 -2.66 -18.72
CA LEU A 24 -17.90 -2.94 -20.13
C LEU A 24 -19.08 -3.62 -20.81
N GLU A 25 -19.75 -4.57 -20.15
CA GLU A 25 -20.97 -5.20 -20.63
C GLU A 25 -22.12 -4.22 -20.79
N SER A 26 -22.19 -3.20 -19.93
CA SER A 26 -23.20 -2.13 -20.06
C SER A 26 -22.86 -1.14 -21.18
N LEU A 27 -21.57 -0.90 -21.42
CA LEU A 27 -21.08 0.04 -22.43
C LEU A 27 -21.15 -0.58 -23.85
N ALA A 28 -20.72 -1.83 -24.00
CA ALA A 28 -20.52 -2.47 -25.31
C ALA A 28 -21.76 -2.39 -26.22
N PRO A 29 -23.01 -2.65 -25.77
CA PRO A 29 -24.20 -2.53 -26.62
C PRO A 29 -24.48 -1.10 -27.12
N LEU A 30 -23.88 -0.09 -26.50
CA LEU A 30 -24.06 1.32 -26.87
C LEU A 30 -23.04 1.79 -27.90
N LEU A 31 -21.96 1.04 -28.12
CA LEU A 31 -20.91 1.36 -29.07
C LEU A 31 -21.35 1.01 -30.49
N ARG A 32 -21.71 2.02 -31.25
CA ARG A 32 -22.23 1.91 -32.63
C ARG A 32 -21.30 2.48 -33.69
N LYS A 33 -20.08 2.90 -33.30
CA LYS A 33 -19.10 3.53 -34.15
C LYS A 33 -17.71 3.02 -33.80
N PRO A 34 -16.70 3.18 -34.68
CA PRO A 34 -15.32 2.90 -34.35
C PRO A 34 -14.93 3.53 -33.03
N SER A 35 -14.41 2.74 -32.11
CA SER A 35 -14.11 3.19 -30.76
C SER A 35 -12.87 2.50 -30.21
N VAL A 36 -12.11 3.22 -29.37
CA VAL A 36 -10.99 2.66 -28.62
C VAL A 36 -11.38 2.61 -27.14
N ILE A 37 -11.17 1.45 -26.53
CA ILE A 37 -11.35 1.23 -25.09
C ILE A 37 -9.98 1.05 -24.46
N LEU A 38 -9.60 1.94 -23.53
CA LEU A 38 -8.38 1.82 -22.72
C LEU A 38 -8.74 1.35 -21.31
N GLY A 39 -8.48 0.06 -21.01
CA GLY A 39 -8.60 -0.49 -19.67
C GLY A 39 -7.40 -0.07 -18.80
N LYS A 40 -7.67 0.49 -17.61
CA LYS A 40 -6.60 1.00 -16.72
C LYS A 40 -6.49 0.27 -15.39
N SER A 41 -7.50 -0.49 -15.00
CA SER A 41 -7.56 -1.16 -13.70
C SER A 41 -6.53 -2.27 -13.56
N THR A 42 -6.12 -2.55 -12.32
CA THR A 42 -5.34 -3.76 -12.01
C THR A 42 -6.26 -4.98 -12.10
N VAL A 43 -5.93 -5.91 -12.97
CA VAL A 43 -6.72 -7.12 -13.24
C VAL A 43 -5.82 -8.36 -13.33
N PRO A 44 -6.35 -9.56 -13.16
CA PRO A 44 -5.63 -10.80 -13.46
C PRO A 44 -5.26 -10.90 -14.95
N ALA A 45 -4.10 -11.52 -15.23
CA ALA A 45 -3.68 -11.77 -16.61
C ALA A 45 -4.73 -12.58 -17.40
N GLY A 46 -4.92 -12.18 -18.65
CA GLY A 46 -5.94 -12.74 -19.54
C GLY A 46 -7.32 -12.07 -19.43
N THR A 47 -7.52 -11.13 -18.52
CA THR A 47 -8.78 -10.40 -18.39
C THR A 47 -9.06 -9.53 -19.60
N ALA A 48 -8.08 -8.79 -20.11
CA ALA A 48 -8.23 -7.92 -21.28
C ALA A 48 -8.63 -8.69 -22.54
N ALA A 49 -8.03 -9.85 -22.77
CA ALA A 49 -8.38 -10.71 -23.89
C ALA A 49 -9.83 -11.23 -23.82
N ARG A 50 -10.28 -11.65 -22.62
CA ARG A 50 -11.67 -12.06 -22.39
C ARG A 50 -12.64 -10.89 -22.59
N LEU A 51 -12.29 -9.71 -22.12
CA LEU A 51 -13.10 -8.51 -22.29
C LEU A 51 -13.18 -8.09 -23.75
N GLN A 52 -12.12 -8.22 -24.52
CA GLN A 52 -12.12 -7.96 -25.97
C GLN A 52 -13.10 -8.87 -26.70
N SER A 53 -13.07 -10.19 -26.43
CA SER A 53 -14.07 -11.11 -26.99
C SER A 53 -15.48 -10.71 -26.58
N ARG A 54 -15.69 -10.40 -25.31
CA ARG A 54 -17.01 -10.02 -24.80
C ARG A 54 -17.56 -8.75 -25.43
N VAL A 55 -16.70 -7.75 -25.67
CA VAL A 55 -17.09 -6.52 -26.38
C VAL A 55 -17.51 -6.82 -27.81
N ARG A 56 -16.77 -7.69 -28.51
CA ARG A 56 -17.14 -8.11 -29.88
C ARG A 56 -18.50 -8.81 -29.94
N ASP A 57 -18.80 -9.66 -28.94
CA ASP A 57 -20.08 -10.36 -28.86
C ASP A 57 -21.27 -9.42 -28.62
N LEU A 58 -21.05 -8.32 -27.88
CA LEU A 58 -22.14 -7.45 -27.41
C LEU A 58 -22.31 -6.16 -28.22
N SER A 59 -21.29 -5.71 -28.92
CA SER A 59 -21.32 -4.42 -29.61
C SER A 59 -21.84 -4.53 -31.03
N PRO A 60 -22.73 -3.61 -31.46
CA PRO A 60 -23.13 -3.49 -32.87
C PRO A 60 -21.96 -3.14 -33.82
N ALA A 61 -20.90 -2.54 -33.32
CA ALA A 61 -19.70 -2.15 -34.08
C ALA A 61 -18.50 -3.09 -33.81
N ALA A 62 -18.76 -4.36 -33.50
CA ALA A 62 -17.81 -5.35 -32.97
C ALA A 62 -16.38 -5.30 -33.54
N GLU A 63 -16.25 -5.31 -34.87
CA GLU A 63 -14.95 -5.34 -35.56
C GLU A 63 -14.23 -3.96 -35.61
N GLU A 64 -14.95 -2.89 -35.29
CA GLU A 64 -14.45 -1.53 -35.31
C GLU A 64 -14.06 -1.04 -33.91
N ILE A 65 -14.12 -1.93 -32.89
CA ILE A 65 -13.71 -1.61 -31.52
C ILE A 65 -12.37 -2.23 -31.24
N ASP A 66 -11.40 -1.38 -30.94
CA ASP A 66 -10.08 -1.79 -30.51
C ASP A 66 -9.97 -1.63 -28.97
N LEU A 67 -9.52 -2.69 -28.29
CA LEU A 67 -9.34 -2.69 -26.84
C LEU A 67 -7.84 -2.81 -26.52
N ALA A 68 -7.33 -1.89 -25.71
CA ALA A 68 -5.99 -1.94 -25.21
C ALA A 68 -5.97 -1.86 -23.67
N TRP A 69 -4.91 -2.36 -23.06
CA TRP A 69 -4.72 -2.30 -21.62
C TRP A 69 -3.59 -1.34 -21.27
N ASN A 70 -3.94 -0.30 -20.52
CA ASN A 70 -3.01 0.74 -20.11
C ASN A 70 -3.00 0.84 -18.58
N PRO A 71 -2.26 -0.04 -17.88
CA PRO A 71 -2.22 -0.03 -16.42
C PRO A 71 -1.73 1.33 -15.90
N GLU A 72 -2.30 1.75 -14.77
CA GLU A 72 -1.88 2.95 -14.07
C GLU A 72 -0.87 2.59 -12.96
N PHE A 73 0.02 3.51 -12.62
CA PHE A 73 1.03 3.35 -11.57
C PHE A 73 0.93 4.47 -10.52
N LEU A 74 -0.28 4.98 -10.31
CA LEU A 74 -0.54 6.12 -9.42
C LEU A 74 -0.33 5.74 -7.96
N ARG A 75 0.28 6.64 -7.22
CA ARG A 75 0.41 6.55 -5.76
C ARG A 75 -0.69 7.38 -5.13
N GLU A 76 -1.39 6.80 -4.17
CA GLU A 76 -2.36 7.52 -3.36
C GLU A 76 -1.71 8.73 -2.66
N GLY A 77 -2.42 9.86 -2.59
CA GLY A 77 -1.85 11.15 -2.14
C GLY A 77 -1.02 11.89 -3.20
N PHE A 78 -0.61 11.21 -4.30
CA PHE A 78 0.22 11.79 -5.37
C PHE A 78 -0.38 11.59 -6.77
N ALA A 79 -1.65 11.19 -6.88
CA ALA A 79 -2.27 10.79 -8.15
C ALA A 79 -2.17 11.84 -9.25
N VAL A 80 -2.39 13.13 -8.93
CA VAL A 80 -2.27 14.22 -9.91
C VAL A 80 -0.84 14.35 -10.42
N LYS A 81 0.14 14.36 -9.50
CA LYS A 81 1.56 14.43 -9.87
C LYS A 81 1.99 13.25 -10.72
N ASP A 82 1.61 12.05 -10.32
CA ASP A 82 1.98 10.81 -11.03
C ASP A 82 1.26 10.69 -12.39
N THR A 83 0.10 11.34 -12.57
CA THR A 83 -0.59 11.44 -13.86
C THR A 83 0.12 12.40 -14.79
N LEU A 84 0.58 13.56 -14.27
CA LEU A 84 1.25 14.58 -15.06
C LEU A 84 2.73 14.27 -15.33
N HIS A 85 3.38 13.48 -14.47
CA HIS A 85 4.80 13.12 -14.58
C HIS A 85 4.99 11.63 -14.25
N PRO A 86 4.45 10.71 -15.07
CA PRO A 86 4.61 9.27 -14.85
C PRO A 86 6.05 8.84 -15.14
N ASP A 87 6.56 7.84 -14.42
CA ASP A 87 7.87 7.24 -14.72
C ASP A 87 7.89 6.53 -16.09
N ARG A 88 6.74 6.06 -16.53
CA ARG A 88 6.54 5.32 -17.79
C ARG A 88 5.06 5.18 -18.12
N ILE A 89 4.77 4.96 -19.39
CA ILE A 89 3.44 4.56 -19.91
C ILE A 89 3.59 3.17 -20.53
N VAL A 90 2.70 2.24 -20.17
CA VAL A 90 2.65 0.89 -20.74
C VAL A 90 1.32 0.71 -21.47
N LEU A 91 1.35 0.23 -22.69
CA LEU A 91 0.17 -0.07 -23.48
C LEU A 91 0.24 -1.52 -23.96
N GLY A 92 -0.68 -2.35 -23.51
CA GLY A 92 -0.90 -3.69 -24.04
C GLY A 92 -1.90 -3.64 -25.19
N VAL A 93 -1.51 -4.22 -26.32
CA VAL A 93 -2.38 -4.34 -27.50
C VAL A 93 -2.59 -5.80 -27.87
N SER A 94 -3.70 -6.09 -28.53
CA SER A 94 -3.95 -7.42 -29.09
C SER A 94 -3.11 -7.65 -30.35
N GLY A 95 -2.68 -8.88 -30.58
CA GLY A 95 -2.03 -9.26 -31.85
C GLY A 95 -2.94 -9.08 -33.08
N SER A 96 -4.26 -8.97 -32.89
CA SER A 96 -5.24 -8.64 -33.92
C SER A 96 -5.62 -7.15 -33.96
N SER A 97 -4.92 -6.29 -33.20
CA SER A 97 -5.18 -4.85 -33.18
C SER A 97 -4.93 -4.25 -34.56
N THR A 98 -5.80 -3.33 -34.96
CA THR A 98 -5.68 -2.55 -36.19
C THR A 98 -4.61 -1.45 -36.10
N GLY A 99 -3.98 -1.30 -34.93
CA GLY A 99 -3.06 -0.19 -34.62
C GLY A 99 -3.75 1.10 -34.18
N VAL A 100 -5.10 1.14 -34.22
CA VAL A 100 -5.87 2.34 -33.86
C VAL A 100 -5.75 2.62 -32.36
N ALA A 101 -5.75 1.61 -31.52
CA ALA A 101 -5.57 1.78 -30.07
C ALA A 101 -4.19 2.37 -29.73
N GLU A 102 -3.13 1.91 -30.40
CA GLU A 102 -1.79 2.45 -30.20
C GLU A 102 -1.69 3.90 -30.67
N SER A 103 -2.13 4.21 -31.90
CA SER A 103 -2.09 5.58 -32.43
C SER A 103 -2.90 6.53 -31.55
N THR A 104 -4.11 6.12 -31.14
CA THR A 104 -4.94 6.92 -30.24
C THR A 104 -4.28 7.16 -28.89
N ALA A 105 -3.67 6.13 -28.31
CA ALA A 105 -2.96 6.27 -27.03
C ALA A 105 -1.74 7.20 -27.17
N ARG A 106 -0.99 7.12 -28.27
CA ARG A 106 0.13 8.03 -28.55
C ARG A 106 -0.35 9.49 -28.67
N ASP A 107 -1.49 9.73 -29.31
CA ASP A 107 -2.07 11.07 -29.40
C ASP A 107 -2.50 11.60 -28.02
N VAL A 108 -3.13 10.76 -27.20
CA VAL A 108 -3.53 11.13 -25.84
C VAL A 108 -2.34 11.48 -24.95
N TYR A 109 -1.25 10.75 -25.08
CA TYR A 109 -0.03 10.94 -24.27
C TYR A 109 1.06 11.73 -25.01
N ALA A 110 0.74 12.41 -26.11
CA ALA A 110 1.73 13.09 -26.97
C ALA A 110 2.61 14.08 -26.20
N SER A 111 2.02 14.85 -25.27
CA SER A 111 2.78 15.80 -24.43
C SER A 111 3.82 15.08 -23.57
N LEU A 112 3.42 14.01 -22.87
CA LEU A 112 4.30 13.24 -22.00
C LEU A 112 5.42 12.53 -22.79
N ILE A 113 5.06 11.99 -23.96
CA ILE A 113 6.03 11.37 -24.87
C ILE A 113 7.04 12.42 -25.36
N GLY A 114 6.56 13.63 -25.69
CA GLY A 114 7.38 14.76 -26.08
C GLY A 114 8.34 15.25 -24.98
N GLU A 115 7.98 15.05 -23.71
CA GLU A 115 8.83 15.30 -22.54
C GLU A 115 9.84 14.18 -22.27
N GLY A 116 9.85 13.12 -23.08
CA GLY A 116 10.79 12.01 -22.96
C GLY A 116 10.31 10.87 -22.02
N ILE A 117 9.04 10.86 -21.62
CA ILE A 117 8.48 9.76 -20.84
C ILE A 117 8.45 8.48 -21.70
N PRO A 118 9.04 7.35 -21.23
CA PRO A 118 9.02 6.09 -21.95
C PRO A 118 7.60 5.60 -22.23
N PHE A 119 7.30 5.33 -23.50
CA PHE A 119 6.05 4.72 -23.95
C PHE A 119 6.34 3.33 -24.51
N LEU A 120 5.91 2.31 -23.74
CA LEU A 120 6.20 0.90 -24.03
C LEU A 120 4.94 0.21 -24.55
N VAL A 121 5.03 -0.35 -25.75
CA VAL A 121 3.97 -1.16 -26.34
C VAL A 121 4.32 -2.63 -26.17
N THR A 122 3.35 -3.43 -25.75
CA THR A 122 3.50 -4.86 -25.53
C THR A 122 2.17 -5.58 -25.80
N ASP A 123 2.10 -6.89 -25.53
CA ASP A 123 0.84 -7.64 -25.57
C ASP A 123 -0.01 -7.39 -24.30
N LEU A 124 -1.29 -7.77 -24.37
CA LEU A 124 -2.27 -7.54 -23.31
C LEU A 124 -1.85 -8.21 -22.00
N ALA A 125 -1.40 -9.47 -22.03
CA ALA A 125 -1.05 -10.24 -20.83
C ALA A 125 0.19 -9.64 -20.14
N THR A 126 1.20 -9.24 -20.90
CA THR A 126 2.38 -8.56 -20.37
C THR A 126 2.00 -7.24 -19.70
N ALA A 127 1.16 -6.42 -20.32
CA ALA A 127 0.72 -5.15 -19.73
C ALA A 127 -0.04 -5.37 -18.40
N GLU A 128 -0.91 -6.39 -18.32
CA GLU A 128 -1.59 -6.75 -17.07
C GLU A 128 -0.61 -7.18 -15.98
N LEU A 129 0.41 -7.99 -16.33
CA LEU A 129 1.40 -8.49 -15.39
C LEU A 129 2.39 -7.42 -14.89
N VAL A 130 2.74 -6.43 -15.71
CA VAL A 130 3.69 -5.36 -15.31
C VAL A 130 3.25 -4.67 -14.03
N LYS A 131 1.94 -4.35 -13.89
CA LYS A 131 1.41 -3.66 -12.71
C LYS A 131 1.52 -4.53 -11.44
N THR A 132 1.04 -5.76 -11.51
CA THR A 132 1.05 -6.67 -10.36
C THR A 132 2.47 -7.07 -9.97
N SER A 133 3.36 -7.28 -10.94
CA SER A 133 4.77 -7.59 -10.70
C SER A 133 5.50 -6.43 -10.03
N ALA A 134 5.24 -5.19 -10.46
CA ALA A 134 5.83 -4.02 -9.82
C ALA A 134 5.40 -3.91 -8.35
N ASN A 135 4.11 -4.06 -8.05
CA ASN A 135 3.59 -4.02 -6.69
C ASN A 135 4.14 -5.17 -5.83
N ALA A 136 4.25 -6.38 -6.37
CA ALA A 136 4.84 -7.53 -5.70
C ALA A 136 6.31 -7.29 -5.35
N PHE A 137 7.09 -6.71 -6.27
CA PHE A 137 8.50 -6.39 -6.02
C PHE A 137 8.66 -5.31 -4.94
N LEU A 138 7.84 -4.25 -4.98
CA LEU A 138 7.87 -3.21 -3.95
C LEU A 138 7.54 -3.75 -2.55
N ALA A 139 6.54 -4.62 -2.45
CA ALA A 139 6.21 -5.28 -1.20
C ALA A 139 7.32 -6.23 -0.72
N THR A 140 7.98 -6.93 -1.65
CA THR A 140 9.15 -7.76 -1.34
C THR A 140 10.29 -6.94 -0.73
N LYS A 141 10.56 -5.74 -1.25
CA LYS A 141 11.58 -4.84 -0.67
C LYS A 141 11.24 -4.45 0.78
N ILE A 142 9.97 -4.14 1.08
CA ILE A 142 9.53 -3.79 2.43
C ILE A 142 9.63 -5.01 3.35
N SER A 143 9.18 -6.18 2.93
CA SER A 143 9.28 -7.39 3.75
C SER A 143 10.72 -7.84 3.92
N PHE A 144 11.57 -7.69 2.89
CA PHE A 144 13.01 -7.97 3.00
C PHE A 144 13.67 -7.14 4.09
N ILE A 145 13.50 -5.80 4.05
CA ILE A 145 14.15 -4.95 5.08
C ILE A 145 13.55 -5.18 6.47
N ASN A 146 12.27 -5.57 6.57
CA ASN A 146 11.66 -5.97 7.82
C ASN A 146 12.24 -7.28 8.39
N ALA A 147 12.55 -8.26 7.54
CA ALA A 147 13.25 -9.47 7.95
C ALA A 147 14.69 -9.15 8.39
N ILE A 148 15.39 -8.26 7.68
CA ILE A 148 16.73 -7.78 8.09
C ILE A 148 16.66 -7.04 9.43
N ALA A 149 15.60 -6.30 9.71
CA ALA A 149 15.41 -5.65 11.00
C ALA A 149 15.38 -6.66 12.17
N GLU A 150 14.80 -7.85 11.99
CA GLU A 150 14.84 -8.92 13.01
C GLU A 150 16.29 -9.40 13.28
N VAL A 151 17.11 -9.48 12.24
CA VAL A 151 18.54 -9.81 12.38
C VAL A 151 19.30 -8.67 13.11
N CYS A 152 18.99 -7.42 12.77
CA CYS A 152 19.57 -6.25 13.45
C CYS A 152 19.21 -6.24 14.94
N GLU A 153 17.97 -6.54 15.31
CA GLU A 153 17.54 -6.66 16.72
C GLU A 153 18.37 -7.71 17.47
N ALA A 154 18.69 -8.85 16.83
CA ALA A 154 19.47 -9.92 17.45
C ALA A 154 20.98 -9.61 17.56
N THR A 155 21.52 -8.76 16.68
CA THR A 155 22.95 -8.46 16.58
C THR A 155 23.34 -7.10 17.16
N GLY A 156 22.35 -6.24 17.49
CA GLY A 156 22.57 -4.86 17.92
C GLY A 156 22.94 -3.89 16.77
N ALA A 157 22.69 -4.29 15.51
CA ALA A 157 22.90 -3.44 14.34
C ALA A 157 21.75 -2.44 14.15
N ASP A 158 21.99 -1.34 13.42
CA ASP A 158 20.96 -0.36 13.03
C ASP A 158 20.49 -0.63 11.59
N VAL A 159 19.23 -1.05 11.44
CA VAL A 159 18.63 -1.34 10.13
C VAL A 159 18.53 -0.12 9.22
N SER A 160 18.44 1.09 9.78
CA SER A 160 18.35 2.32 8.98
C SER A 160 19.69 2.60 8.30
N VAL A 161 20.80 2.47 9.04
CA VAL A 161 22.16 2.60 8.50
C VAL A 161 22.45 1.49 7.48
N LEU A 162 22.04 0.26 7.78
CA LEU A 162 22.16 -0.87 6.86
C LEU A 162 21.38 -0.62 5.55
N ALA A 163 20.12 -0.15 5.65
CA ALA A 163 19.29 0.16 4.49
C ALA A 163 19.89 1.28 3.63
N ASP A 164 20.48 2.29 4.23
CA ASP A 164 21.18 3.35 3.52
C ASP A 164 22.42 2.78 2.80
N ALA A 165 23.23 1.97 3.50
CA ALA A 165 24.44 1.38 2.93
C ALA A 165 24.16 0.50 1.70
N ILE A 166 23.20 -0.44 1.80
CA ILE A 166 22.84 -1.28 0.65
C ILE A 166 22.11 -0.48 -0.44
N GLY A 167 21.42 0.59 -0.06
CA GLY A 167 20.68 1.47 -0.97
C GLY A 167 21.56 2.32 -1.88
N TYR A 168 22.86 2.50 -1.57
CA TYR A 168 23.83 3.15 -2.45
C TYR A 168 24.16 2.33 -3.70
N ASP A 169 23.98 1.00 -3.64
CA ASP A 169 24.09 0.18 -4.86
C ASP A 169 22.90 0.50 -5.78
N ALA A 170 23.19 1.05 -6.97
CA ALA A 170 22.17 1.42 -7.95
C ALA A 170 21.27 0.25 -8.39
N ARG A 171 21.77 -0.98 -8.30
CA ARG A 171 21.00 -2.22 -8.60
C ARG A 171 19.93 -2.49 -7.56
N ILE A 172 20.10 -1.99 -6.33
CA ILE A 172 19.18 -2.15 -5.20
C ILE A 172 18.31 -0.90 -5.03
N GLY A 173 18.94 0.26 -4.88
CA GLY A 173 18.30 1.56 -4.66
C GLY A 173 17.62 1.67 -3.29
N ARG A 174 17.68 2.85 -2.68
CA ARG A 174 17.23 3.10 -1.30
C ARG A 174 15.71 3.03 -1.09
N LYS A 175 14.93 3.39 -2.12
CA LYS A 175 13.47 3.48 -2.02
C LYS A 175 12.85 2.12 -1.63
N PHE A 176 11.83 2.15 -0.77
CA PHE A 176 11.12 0.99 -0.22
C PHE A 176 11.96 0.08 0.72
N LEU A 177 13.09 0.58 1.25
CA LEU A 177 13.90 -0.10 2.26
C LEU A 177 13.76 0.57 3.64
N ASN A 178 12.56 0.98 4.04
CA ASN A 178 12.28 1.47 5.38
C ASN A 178 11.64 0.35 6.21
N ALA A 179 12.36 -0.12 7.23
CA ALA A 179 11.80 -1.08 8.19
C ALA A 179 10.72 -0.40 9.05
N GLY A 180 9.66 -1.14 9.35
CA GLY A 180 8.53 -0.61 10.10
C GLY A 180 7.48 -1.67 10.41
N ILE A 181 6.26 -1.22 10.71
CA ILE A 181 5.10 -2.07 11.04
C ILE A 181 4.51 -2.83 9.85
N GLY A 182 5.15 -2.78 8.69
CA GLY A 182 4.67 -3.38 7.46
C GLY A 182 3.87 -2.41 6.58
N PHE A 183 3.45 -2.92 5.43
CA PHE A 183 2.63 -2.20 4.48
C PHE A 183 1.14 -2.52 4.65
N GLY A 184 0.31 -1.57 4.25
CA GLY A 184 -1.15 -1.64 4.22
C GLY A 184 -1.69 -0.94 2.98
N GLY A 185 -2.90 -0.39 3.08
CA GLY A 185 -3.58 0.30 2.01
C GLY A 185 -4.34 -0.62 1.06
N GLY A 186 -5.07 -0.03 0.14
CA GLY A 186 -5.93 -0.74 -0.79
C GLY A 186 -5.22 -1.44 -1.96
N CYS A 187 -3.90 -1.29 -2.12
CA CYS A 187 -3.17 -1.79 -3.29
C CYS A 187 -2.26 -2.99 -2.97
N LEU A 188 -1.16 -2.80 -2.21
CA LEU A 188 -0.15 -3.84 -2.05
C LEU A 188 -0.69 -5.14 -1.47
N PRO A 189 -1.43 -5.16 -0.33
CA PRO A 189 -1.89 -6.42 0.25
C PRO A 189 -2.83 -7.18 -0.68
N LYS A 190 -3.75 -6.44 -1.32
CA LYS A 190 -4.74 -7.01 -2.24
C LYS A 190 -4.07 -7.58 -3.50
N ASP A 191 -3.17 -6.82 -4.13
CA ASP A 191 -2.53 -7.21 -5.39
C ASP A 191 -1.63 -8.43 -5.20
N ILE A 192 -0.90 -8.52 -4.06
CA ILE A 192 -0.08 -9.69 -3.74
C ILE A 192 -0.95 -10.94 -3.57
N ARG A 193 -2.02 -10.85 -2.79
CA ARG A 193 -2.93 -11.99 -2.54
C ARG A 193 -3.63 -12.43 -3.82
N ALA A 194 -4.06 -11.48 -4.66
CA ALA A 194 -4.64 -11.76 -5.98
C ALA A 194 -3.61 -12.41 -6.92
N PHE A 195 -2.35 -11.96 -6.88
CA PHE A 195 -1.28 -12.51 -7.71
C PHE A 195 -0.92 -13.95 -7.29
N ILE A 196 -0.86 -14.22 -5.98
CA ILE A 196 -0.65 -15.58 -5.45
C ILE A 196 -1.78 -16.52 -5.88
N ALA A 197 -3.04 -16.08 -5.79
CA ALA A 197 -4.20 -16.87 -6.19
C ALA A 197 -4.16 -17.19 -7.70
N MET A 198 -3.96 -16.18 -8.54
CA MET A 198 -3.84 -16.32 -9.99
C MET A 198 -2.70 -17.28 -10.39
N ALA A 199 -1.54 -17.16 -9.76
CA ALA A 199 -0.42 -18.06 -10.04
C ALA A 199 -0.75 -19.52 -9.69
N GLY A 200 -1.54 -19.73 -8.62
CA GLY A 200 -2.06 -21.07 -8.28
C GLY A 200 -2.99 -21.63 -9.36
N GLU A 201 -3.92 -20.84 -9.86
CA GLU A 201 -4.85 -21.20 -10.93
C GLU A 201 -4.13 -21.54 -12.25
N LEU A 202 -3.01 -20.85 -12.53
CA LEU A 202 -2.17 -21.07 -13.70
C LEU A 202 -1.13 -22.22 -13.53
N GLY A 203 -1.15 -22.93 -12.40
CA GLY A 203 -0.19 -23.99 -12.11
C GLY A 203 1.21 -23.51 -11.71
N ALA A 204 1.42 -22.20 -11.56
CA ALA A 204 2.70 -21.58 -11.16
C ALA A 204 2.80 -21.31 -9.65
N GLY A 205 1.97 -21.92 -8.82
CA GLY A 205 1.85 -21.64 -7.38
C GLY A 205 3.16 -21.85 -6.59
N GLN A 206 4.05 -22.74 -7.02
CA GLN A 206 5.33 -22.97 -6.37
C GLN A 206 6.30 -21.81 -6.59
N ALA A 207 6.32 -21.21 -7.77
CA ALA A 207 7.14 -20.04 -8.07
C ALA A 207 6.80 -18.84 -7.15
N PHE A 208 5.57 -18.79 -6.65
CA PHE A 208 5.06 -17.72 -5.78
C PHE A 208 5.11 -18.03 -4.27
N ALA A 209 5.84 -19.07 -3.85
CA ALA A 209 6.15 -19.30 -2.44
C ALA A 209 6.80 -18.07 -1.78
N LEU A 210 7.64 -17.35 -2.54
CA LEU A 210 8.25 -16.09 -2.11
C LEU A 210 7.19 -15.06 -1.68
N LEU A 211 6.14 -14.86 -2.45
CA LEU A 211 5.12 -13.83 -2.13
C LEU A 211 4.25 -14.23 -0.93
N ARG A 212 4.04 -15.52 -0.70
CA ARG A 212 3.40 -15.99 0.54
C ARG A 212 4.24 -15.64 1.77
N GLU A 213 5.57 -15.79 1.67
CA GLU A 213 6.46 -15.40 2.78
C GLU A 213 6.52 -13.87 2.93
N VAL A 214 6.48 -13.10 1.85
CA VAL A 214 6.38 -11.64 1.88
C VAL A 214 5.15 -11.17 2.67
N ASP A 215 3.96 -11.75 2.41
CA ASP A 215 2.72 -11.44 3.16
C ASP A 215 2.82 -11.91 4.63
N SER A 216 3.41 -13.09 4.86
CA SER A 216 3.65 -13.64 6.20
C SER A 216 4.55 -12.73 7.05
N ILE A 217 5.69 -12.29 6.51
CA ILE A 217 6.57 -11.32 7.17
C ILE A 217 5.80 -10.03 7.50
N ASN A 218 5.05 -9.51 6.54
CA ASN A 218 4.25 -8.30 6.73
C ASN A 218 3.27 -8.42 7.90
N MET A 219 2.59 -9.56 8.04
CA MET A 219 1.66 -9.81 9.14
C MET A 219 2.39 -10.01 10.48
N ARG A 220 3.55 -10.70 10.49
CA ARG A 220 4.35 -10.90 11.72
C ARG A 220 4.82 -9.58 12.34
N ARG A 221 5.12 -8.55 11.51
CA ARG A 221 5.54 -7.23 12.03
C ARG A 221 4.46 -6.57 12.90
N ARG A 222 3.20 -6.75 12.56
CA ARG A 222 2.07 -6.25 13.38
C ARG A 222 2.06 -6.92 14.76
N ASN A 223 2.19 -8.24 14.80
CA ASN A 223 2.23 -9.00 16.05
C ASN A 223 3.45 -8.62 16.91
N LYS A 224 4.62 -8.49 16.29
CA LYS A 224 5.85 -8.04 16.99
C LYS A 224 5.66 -6.69 17.65
N MET A 225 4.95 -5.77 16.99
CA MET A 225 4.66 -4.44 17.54
C MET A 225 3.74 -4.52 18.77
N VAL A 226 2.74 -5.41 18.75
CA VAL A 226 1.88 -5.67 19.92
C VAL A 226 2.69 -6.25 21.08
N GLU A 227 3.63 -7.16 20.80
CA GLU A 227 4.53 -7.73 21.83
C GLU A 227 5.42 -6.65 22.44
N LEU A 228 6.07 -5.81 21.64
CA LEU A 228 6.89 -4.69 22.11
C LEU A 228 6.09 -3.72 22.99
N ALA A 229 4.84 -3.44 22.60
CA ALA A 229 3.96 -2.57 23.40
C ALA A 229 3.59 -3.25 24.74
N ARG A 230 3.34 -4.57 24.76
CA ARG A 230 3.05 -5.31 25.97
C ARG A 230 4.23 -5.33 26.94
N GLU A 231 5.44 -5.58 26.43
CA GLU A 231 6.67 -5.51 27.24
C GLU A 231 6.86 -4.10 27.82
N ALA A 232 6.66 -3.07 26.99
CA ALA A 232 6.77 -1.67 27.40
C ALA A 232 5.72 -1.27 28.46
N ALA A 233 4.55 -1.91 28.43
CA ALA A 233 3.48 -1.73 29.44
C ALA A 233 3.70 -2.57 30.72
N GLY A 234 4.85 -3.21 30.88
CA GLY A 234 5.16 -4.03 32.07
C GLY A 234 4.68 -5.49 31.98
N GLY A 235 4.48 -6.01 30.79
CA GLY A 235 4.10 -7.41 30.51
C GLY A 235 2.59 -7.67 30.39
N SER A 236 1.74 -6.70 30.73
CA SER A 236 0.28 -6.81 30.65
C SER A 236 -0.35 -5.52 30.13
N PHE A 237 -1.42 -5.66 29.37
CA PHE A 237 -2.24 -4.52 28.92
C PHE A 237 -3.38 -4.18 29.87
N ILE A 238 -3.68 -5.03 30.86
CA ILE A 238 -4.77 -4.79 31.81
C ILE A 238 -4.49 -3.52 32.62
N GLY A 239 -5.34 -2.50 32.46
CA GLY A 239 -5.19 -1.20 33.12
C GLY A 239 -4.15 -0.27 32.49
N ALA A 240 -3.47 -0.69 31.41
CA ALA A 240 -2.54 0.15 30.68
C ALA A 240 -3.28 1.15 29.76
N ARG A 241 -2.69 2.33 29.59
CA ARG A 241 -3.14 3.35 28.64
C ARG A 241 -2.13 3.46 27.51
N VAL A 242 -2.57 3.24 26.29
CA VAL A 242 -1.72 3.29 25.09
C VAL A 242 -2.21 4.38 24.14
N ALA A 243 -1.33 5.33 23.86
CA ALA A 243 -1.57 6.32 22.82
C ALA A 243 -1.03 5.82 21.48
N VAL A 244 -1.84 5.87 20.44
CA VAL A 244 -1.48 5.51 19.07
C VAL A 244 -1.55 6.76 18.19
N LEU A 245 -0.42 7.20 17.69
CA LEU A 245 -0.29 8.31 16.77
C LEU A 245 -0.14 7.77 15.35
N GLY A 246 -1.21 7.93 14.57
CA GLY A 246 -1.37 7.40 13.21
C GLY A 246 -2.43 6.30 13.13
N ALA A 247 -3.34 6.45 12.18
CA ALA A 247 -4.38 5.50 11.81
C ALA A 247 -4.33 5.18 10.30
N ALA A 248 -3.99 6.17 9.46
CA ALA A 248 -3.76 5.97 8.04
C ALA A 248 -2.61 4.97 7.80
N PHE A 249 -2.67 4.22 6.72
CA PHE A 249 -1.60 3.24 6.39
C PHE A 249 -0.28 3.92 6.00
N LYS A 250 -0.33 5.19 5.60
CA LYS A 250 0.83 6.06 5.29
C LYS A 250 0.44 7.55 5.47
N PRO A 251 1.41 8.48 5.58
CA PRO A 251 1.12 9.91 5.61
C PRO A 251 0.54 10.41 4.27
N ASP A 252 -0.04 11.62 4.32
CA ASP A 252 -0.65 12.32 3.19
C ASP A 252 -1.83 11.55 2.55
N SER A 253 -2.58 10.79 3.37
CA SER A 253 -3.75 10.00 2.98
C SER A 253 -4.69 9.80 4.18
N ASP A 254 -5.99 9.70 3.92
CA ASP A 254 -7.02 9.30 4.89
C ASP A 254 -7.40 7.82 4.79
N ASP A 255 -6.69 7.06 3.93
CA ASP A 255 -6.98 5.65 3.68
C ASP A 255 -6.53 4.76 4.85
N VAL A 256 -7.49 4.03 5.39
CA VAL A 256 -7.31 3.09 6.51
C VAL A 256 -7.50 1.62 6.10
N ARG A 257 -7.65 1.35 4.81
CA ARG A 257 -7.80 -0.03 4.31
C ARG A 257 -6.56 -0.86 4.64
N ASP A 258 -6.77 -2.01 5.27
CA ASP A 258 -5.70 -2.89 5.78
C ASP A 258 -4.61 -2.12 6.56
N SER A 259 -5.01 -1.09 7.33
CA SER A 259 -4.07 -0.28 8.10
C SER A 259 -3.37 -1.12 9.16
N PRO A 260 -2.02 -1.24 9.11
CA PRO A 260 -1.26 -1.90 10.18
C PRO A 260 -1.43 -1.20 11.53
N ALA A 261 -1.53 0.13 11.54
CA ALA A 261 -1.69 0.93 12.74
C ALA A 261 -3.00 0.60 13.48
N LEU A 262 -4.13 0.60 12.77
CA LEU A 262 -5.44 0.27 13.36
C LEU A 262 -5.53 -1.20 13.76
N ASN A 263 -4.91 -2.10 12.99
CA ASN A 263 -4.84 -3.51 13.35
C ASN A 263 -4.08 -3.72 14.67
N ILE A 264 -2.94 -3.06 14.86
CA ILE A 264 -2.16 -3.08 16.09
C ILE A 264 -2.97 -2.47 17.24
N ALA A 265 -3.57 -1.29 17.05
CA ALA A 265 -4.39 -0.63 18.06
C ALA A 265 -5.56 -1.51 18.54
N GLY A 266 -6.27 -2.13 17.60
CA GLY A 266 -7.36 -3.06 17.90
C GLY A 266 -6.90 -4.30 18.68
N GLN A 267 -5.77 -4.90 18.30
CA GLN A 267 -5.20 -6.04 19.03
C GLN A 267 -4.79 -5.68 20.46
N ILE A 268 -4.22 -4.50 20.68
CA ILE A 268 -3.83 -4.00 22.01
C ILE A 268 -5.09 -3.76 22.86
N GLN A 269 -6.14 -3.15 22.28
CA GLN A 269 -7.42 -2.93 22.97
C GLN A 269 -8.08 -4.26 23.36
N LEU A 270 -8.12 -5.24 22.46
CA LEU A 270 -8.69 -6.56 22.74
C LEU A 270 -7.98 -7.31 23.88
N GLN A 271 -6.72 -6.95 24.16
CA GLN A 271 -5.94 -7.51 25.26
C GLN A 271 -6.05 -6.70 26.56
N GLY A 272 -6.94 -5.71 26.63
CA GLY A 272 -7.32 -5.02 27.85
C GLY A 272 -6.74 -3.63 28.09
N ALA A 273 -6.02 -3.04 27.13
CA ALA A 273 -5.57 -1.65 27.22
C ALA A 273 -6.70 -0.67 26.91
N ALA A 274 -6.65 0.50 27.55
CA ALA A 274 -7.35 1.68 27.07
C ALA A 274 -6.51 2.33 25.95
N VAL A 275 -6.98 2.22 24.69
CA VAL A 275 -6.27 2.72 23.52
C VAL A 275 -6.89 4.02 23.04
N SER A 276 -6.09 5.08 22.94
CA SER A 276 -6.47 6.38 22.38
C SER A 276 -5.72 6.62 21.06
N VAL A 277 -6.45 6.83 19.97
CA VAL A 277 -5.90 7.00 18.62
C VAL A 277 -6.04 8.44 18.18
N TYR A 278 -5.01 8.98 17.56
CA TYR A 278 -5.06 10.25 16.84
C TYR A 278 -4.39 10.13 15.47
N ASP A 279 -5.03 10.70 14.47
CA ASP A 279 -4.50 10.83 13.09
C ASP A 279 -4.99 12.16 12.51
N PRO A 280 -4.18 12.91 11.75
CA PRO A 280 -4.58 14.21 11.20
C PRO A 280 -5.77 14.15 10.24
N GLU A 281 -5.84 13.09 9.40
CA GLU A 281 -6.77 13.01 8.27
C GLU A 281 -7.73 11.82 8.37
N ALA A 282 -7.28 10.70 8.93
CA ALA A 282 -7.98 9.42 8.81
C ALA A 282 -9.03 9.14 9.91
N MET A 283 -9.31 10.08 10.82
CA MET A 283 -10.13 9.86 12.02
C MET A 283 -11.55 9.39 11.71
N GLN A 284 -12.18 9.94 10.68
CA GLN A 284 -13.55 9.58 10.31
C GLN A 284 -13.61 8.14 9.78
N ASN A 285 -12.69 7.81 8.85
CA ASN A 285 -12.60 6.47 8.26
C ASN A 285 -12.21 5.43 9.32
N ALA A 286 -11.30 5.79 10.23
CA ALA A 286 -10.89 4.93 11.33
C ALA A 286 -12.05 4.60 12.29
N ARG A 287 -12.87 5.58 12.68
CA ARG A 287 -14.07 5.37 13.51
C ARG A 287 -15.07 4.42 12.85
N HIS A 288 -15.20 4.51 11.54
CA HIS A 288 -16.11 3.64 10.80
C HIS A 288 -15.67 2.17 10.83
N LEU A 289 -14.36 1.92 10.68
CA LEU A 289 -13.82 0.54 10.65
C LEU A 289 -13.56 -0.06 12.05
N PHE A 290 -13.15 0.77 13.02
CA PHE A 290 -12.83 0.36 14.39
C PHE A 290 -13.60 1.20 15.41
N PRO A 291 -14.95 1.07 15.47
CA PRO A 291 -15.80 1.93 16.31
C PRO A 291 -15.58 1.77 17.82
N THR A 292 -14.89 0.71 18.25
CA THR A 292 -14.62 0.43 19.67
C THR A 292 -13.39 1.15 20.21
N LEU A 293 -12.50 1.66 19.35
CA LEU A 293 -11.33 2.44 19.75
C LEU A 293 -11.74 3.83 20.22
N GLN A 294 -10.97 4.42 21.12
CA GLN A 294 -11.12 5.82 21.51
C GLN A 294 -10.34 6.72 20.53
N TYR A 295 -10.91 7.86 20.17
CA TYR A 295 -10.34 8.78 19.19
C TYR A 295 -10.21 10.17 19.79
N ALA A 296 -8.97 10.65 19.93
CA ALA A 296 -8.64 11.96 20.45
C ALA A 296 -8.71 13.05 19.37
N GLN A 297 -8.79 14.30 19.77
CA GLN A 297 -8.85 15.43 18.85
C GLN A 297 -7.47 15.94 18.42
N ASP A 298 -6.45 15.65 19.24
CA ASP A 298 -5.07 16.07 19.05
C ASP A 298 -4.09 15.10 19.73
N VAL A 299 -2.79 15.34 19.53
CA VAL A 299 -1.70 14.55 20.11
C VAL A 299 -1.70 14.60 21.64
N GLU A 300 -1.93 15.78 22.24
CA GLU A 300 -1.89 15.96 23.69
C GLU A 300 -3.00 15.17 24.37
N THR A 301 -4.21 15.25 23.83
CA THR A 301 -5.37 14.49 24.31
C THR A 301 -5.15 12.98 24.14
N ALA A 302 -4.60 12.54 23.01
CA ALA A 302 -4.28 11.13 22.78
C ALA A 302 -3.28 10.60 23.80
N CYS A 303 -2.25 11.38 24.10
CA CYS A 303 -1.15 11.03 25.01
C CYS A 303 -1.46 11.26 26.49
N SER A 304 -2.61 11.85 26.82
CA SER A 304 -2.95 12.21 28.22
C SER A 304 -2.98 11.00 29.14
N GLY A 305 -2.00 10.95 30.06
CA GLY A 305 -1.83 9.88 31.03
C GLY A 305 -1.45 8.53 30.40
N ALA A 306 -0.91 8.52 29.20
CA ALA A 306 -0.45 7.29 28.54
C ALA A 306 0.76 6.66 29.24
N ASP A 307 0.78 5.33 29.30
CA ASP A 307 1.93 4.53 29.73
C ASP A 307 2.89 4.27 28.58
N VAL A 308 2.35 4.11 27.37
CA VAL A 308 3.10 3.85 26.14
C VAL A 308 2.56 4.76 25.05
N VAL A 309 3.45 5.44 24.35
CA VAL A 309 3.14 6.17 23.11
C VAL A 309 3.70 5.39 21.93
N MET A 310 2.88 5.19 20.90
CA MET A 310 3.28 4.49 19.68
C MET A 310 3.13 5.40 18.48
N ILE A 311 4.17 5.57 17.66
CA ILE A 311 4.09 6.25 16.37
C ILE A 311 3.98 5.18 15.29
N LEU A 312 2.79 5.09 14.66
CA LEU A 312 2.47 4.04 13.69
C LEU A 312 2.23 4.56 12.27
N THR A 313 2.20 5.89 12.08
CA THR A 313 2.24 6.55 10.77
C THR A 313 3.17 7.76 10.86
N GLU A 314 4.06 7.91 9.89
CA GLU A 314 5.14 8.90 9.89
C GLU A 314 4.67 10.29 9.40
N TRP A 315 3.58 10.82 9.97
CA TRP A 315 3.12 12.18 9.69
C TRP A 315 4.17 13.22 10.07
N LYS A 316 4.35 14.25 9.26
CA LYS A 316 5.31 15.33 9.51
C LYS A 316 5.14 15.96 10.89
N GLN A 317 3.90 16.13 11.35
CA GLN A 317 3.62 16.65 12.68
C GLN A 317 4.10 15.72 13.80
N PHE A 318 4.09 14.39 13.61
CA PHE A 318 4.59 13.46 14.62
C PHE A 318 6.12 13.42 14.62
N VAL A 319 6.73 13.54 13.44
CA VAL A 319 8.20 13.66 13.33
C VAL A 319 8.73 14.94 13.98
N ALA A 320 7.93 16.02 13.97
CA ALA A 320 8.27 17.33 14.55
C ALA A 320 7.92 17.45 16.05
N LEU A 321 7.44 16.40 16.71
CA LEU A 321 7.09 16.46 18.14
C LEU A 321 8.32 16.77 19.00
N ASP A 322 8.14 17.70 19.95
CA ASP A 322 9.13 17.98 20.97
C ASP A 322 8.99 16.99 22.15
N PRO A 323 10.02 16.17 22.42
CA PRO A 323 9.96 15.18 23.49
C PRO A 323 9.78 15.78 24.89
N GLN A 324 10.24 17.02 25.14
CA GLN A 324 10.08 17.67 26.45
C GLN A 324 8.64 18.12 26.67
N SER A 325 7.98 18.62 25.63
CA SER A 325 6.57 19.03 25.69
C SER A 325 5.68 17.79 25.85
N LEU A 326 5.89 16.73 25.06
CA LEU A 326 5.10 15.51 25.14
C LEU A 326 5.25 14.81 26.49
N ALA A 327 6.41 14.92 27.14
CA ALA A 327 6.65 14.35 28.46
C ALA A 327 5.72 14.89 29.57
N LYS A 328 5.10 16.04 29.36
CA LYS A 328 4.16 16.64 30.33
C LYS A 328 2.78 15.99 30.29
N SER A 329 2.42 15.36 29.18
CA SER A 329 1.09 14.77 28.94
C SER A 329 1.02 13.29 29.35
N VAL A 330 2.14 12.58 29.33
CA VAL A 330 2.19 11.14 29.56
C VAL A 330 2.39 10.76 31.03
N ARG A 331 1.94 9.56 31.41
CA ARG A 331 2.24 8.98 32.72
C ARG A 331 3.65 8.40 32.77
N GLN A 332 4.08 7.77 31.67
CA GLN A 332 5.42 7.20 31.52
C GLN A 332 6.05 7.66 30.21
N ARG A 333 7.36 7.96 30.24
CA ARG A 333 8.12 8.37 29.05
C ARG A 333 8.58 7.13 28.28
N VAL A 334 7.65 6.38 27.73
CA VAL A 334 7.90 5.19 26.91
C VAL A 334 7.38 5.42 25.51
N LEU A 335 8.26 5.35 24.53
CA LEU A 335 7.94 5.58 23.12
C LEU A 335 8.35 4.39 22.26
N ILE A 336 7.42 3.92 21.43
CA ILE A 336 7.69 2.93 20.39
C ILE A 336 7.52 3.62 19.03
N ASP A 337 8.62 3.71 18.30
CA ASP A 337 8.64 4.25 16.94
C ASP A 337 8.51 3.13 15.91
N GLY A 338 7.30 2.83 15.52
CA GLY A 338 6.97 1.78 14.56
C GLY A 338 7.34 2.11 13.11
N ARG A 339 7.83 3.32 12.84
CA ARG A 339 8.21 3.79 11.50
C ARG A 339 9.68 4.18 11.40
N ASN A 340 10.43 4.13 12.52
CA ASN A 340 11.82 4.60 12.60
C ASN A 340 12.00 6.04 12.09
N CYS A 341 10.99 6.88 12.29
CA CYS A 341 10.94 8.24 11.75
C CYS A 341 11.49 9.30 12.70
N LEU A 342 11.78 8.95 13.94
CA LEU A 342 12.33 9.86 14.95
C LEU A 342 13.84 9.67 15.13
N ASN A 343 14.48 10.70 15.73
CA ASN A 343 15.87 10.59 16.14
C ASN A 343 15.96 9.97 17.57
N PRO A 344 16.50 8.75 17.72
CA PRO A 344 16.56 8.06 19.01
C PRO A 344 17.36 8.82 20.07
N GLN A 345 18.47 9.48 19.67
CA GLN A 345 19.35 10.21 20.57
C GLN A 345 18.62 11.40 21.21
N THR A 346 17.84 12.16 20.42
CA THR A 346 17.03 13.28 20.90
C THR A 346 16.02 12.83 21.94
N TRP A 347 15.30 11.73 21.68
CA TRP A 347 14.29 11.23 22.60
C TRP A 347 14.89 10.64 23.87
N ARG A 348 15.99 9.89 23.77
CA ARG A 348 16.72 9.34 24.93
C ARG A 348 17.31 10.44 25.79
N ALA A 349 17.89 11.48 25.17
CA ALA A 349 18.44 12.64 25.92
C ALA A 349 17.34 13.40 26.69
N ALA A 350 16.09 13.34 26.24
CA ALA A 350 14.95 13.89 26.96
C ALA A 350 14.34 12.94 28.01
N GLY A 351 15.02 11.82 28.31
CA GLY A 351 14.62 10.86 29.33
C GLY A 351 13.54 9.86 28.91
N TRP A 352 13.32 9.67 27.61
CA TRP A 352 12.40 8.66 27.10
C TRP A 352 13.05 7.30 26.94
N GLN A 353 12.35 6.26 27.31
CA GLN A 353 12.64 4.89 26.87
C GLN A 353 12.17 4.75 25.41
N TYR A 354 13.09 5.01 24.50
CA TYR A 354 12.81 4.92 23.06
C TYR A 354 13.12 3.51 22.54
N ARG A 355 12.18 2.94 21.80
CA ARG A 355 12.33 1.67 21.06
C ARG A 355 11.97 1.89 19.60
N GLY A 356 12.91 1.67 18.70
CA GLY A 356 12.70 1.57 17.26
C GLY A 356 12.58 0.10 16.80
N ILE A 357 12.38 -0.09 15.51
CA ILE A 357 12.35 -1.41 14.87
C ILE A 357 13.72 -1.68 14.26
N GLY A 358 14.41 -2.77 14.69
CA GLY A 358 15.75 -3.09 14.19
C GLY A 358 16.77 -2.01 14.46
N ARG A 359 16.62 -1.24 15.56
CA ARG A 359 17.51 -0.15 15.97
C ARG A 359 17.86 -0.31 17.44
N PRO A 360 19.15 -0.17 17.83
CA PRO A 360 19.61 -0.28 19.23
C PRO A 360 19.05 0.83 20.11
#